data_632c5296760de1173c39d63f126f877a
#
_entry.id   632c5296760de1173c39d63f126f877a
#
_cell.length_a   1.000
_cell.length_b   1.000
_cell.length_c   1.000
_cell.angle_alpha   90.00
_cell.angle_beta   90.00
_cell.angle_gamma   90.00
#
_symmetry.space_group_name_H-M   'P 1'
#
loop_
_entity.id
_entity.type
_entity.pdbx_description
1 polymer ?
#
loop_
_entity_poly.entity_id
_entity_poly.type
_entity_poly.pdbx_seq_one_letter_code
_entity_poly.pdbx_strand_id
1 'polypeptide(L)'
;VGELMHKKAHDPYITEKRKDVLIVRALPIASRKLGAVGECDIVEFHKCDDGVSLRGHRGLYSIYPIEYKKGKPKVSEEDKLQLVVQTMALEEMFSTQIEEGAIYYGETRRREVVQVSQELRDMATKMFEEMHDYFKRGYTPKVKQSKSCNSCSLKDICLPRLNKAGSVENYICLLYTSPSPRD
;
A
#
# COMPACT_ATOMS: atom_id res chain seq x y z
N VAL A 1 7.96 0.79 21.55
CA VAL A 1 7.24 2.08 21.38
C VAL A 1 6.58 2.14 19.99
N GLY A 2 7.24 1.64 18.93
CA GLY A 2 6.71 1.63 17.58
C GLY A 2 5.49 0.74 17.38
N GLU A 3 5.49 -0.47 17.92
CA GLU A 3 4.36 -1.41 17.89
C GLU A 3 3.12 -0.89 18.64
N LEU A 4 3.32 -0.14 19.73
CA LEU A 4 2.21 0.40 20.52
C LEU A 4 1.49 1.55 19.79
N MET A 5 2.22 2.32 18.98
CA MET A 5 1.63 3.38 18.14
C MET A 5 0.90 2.80 16.92
N HIS A 6 1.44 1.75 16.31
CA HIS A 6 0.75 1.00 15.27
C HIS A 6 -0.52 0.33 15.81
N LYS A 7 -0.46 -0.34 16.96
CA LYS A 7 -1.65 -0.93 17.59
C LYS A 7 -2.76 0.09 17.87
N LYS A 8 -2.43 1.32 18.24
CA LYS A 8 -3.45 2.39 18.44
C LYS A 8 -4.05 2.90 17.12
N ALA A 9 -3.29 2.84 16.01
CA ALA A 9 -3.80 3.19 14.69
C ALA A 9 -4.68 2.07 14.10
N HIS A 10 -4.41 0.81 14.46
CA HIS A 10 -5.05 -0.40 13.94
C HIS A 10 -6.07 -1.05 14.89
N ASP A 11 -6.69 -0.29 15.80
CA ASP A 11 -7.80 -0.81 16.58
C ASP A 11 -9.13 -0.59 15.82
N PRO A 12 -9.69 -1.64 15.17
CA PRO A 12 -10.83 -1.53 14.27
C PRO A 12 -12.14 -1.18 15.01
N TYR A 13 -12.12 -1.13 16.33
CA TYR A 13 -13.29 -0.87 17.16
C TYR A 13 -13.39 0.58 17.66
N ILE A 14 -12.37 1.41 17.41
CA ILE A 14 -12.40 2.80 17.85
C ILE A 14 -12.91 3.70 16.73
N THR A 15 -14.21 3.99 16.76
CA THR A 15 -14.78 5.12 16.04
C THR A 15 -14.83 6.30 17.01
N GLU A 16 -13.99 7.31 16.78
CA GLU A 16 -14.01 8.55 17.56
C GLU A 16 -14.94 9.56 16.90
N LYS A 17 -15.81 10.17 17.68
CA LYS A 17 -16.61 11.31 17.23
C LYS A 17 -16.06 12.60 17.83
N ARG A 18 -15.64 13.52 16.98
CA ARG A 18 -15.18 14.87 17.38
C ARG A 18 -16.02 15.90 16.66
N LYS A 19 -16.99 16.51 17.38
CA LYS A 19 -17.95 17.49 16.81
C LYS A 19 -18.61 16.92 15.54
N ASP A 20 -18.20 17.42 14.37
CA ASP A 20 -18.75 17.06 13.05
C ASP A 20 -17.85 16.11 12.26
N VAL A 21 -16.89 15.47 12.93
CA VAL A 21 -15.96 14.49 12.32
C VAL A 21 -16.09 13.14 13.00
N LEU A 22 -16.27 12.09 12.20
CA LEU A 22 -16.16 10.71 12.64
C LEU A 22 -14.81 10.18 12.17
N ILE A 23 -14.07 9.52 13.05
CA ILE A 23 -12.74 8.96 12.76
C ILE A 23 -12.84 7.45 12.87
N VAL A 24 -12.58 6.75 11.79
CA VAL A 24 -12.53 5.29 11.75
C VAL A 24 -11.08 4.87 11.52
N ARG A 25 -10.62 3.90 12.31
CA ARG A 25 -9.27 3.35 12.21
C ARG A 25 -9.33 1.95 11.64
N ALA A 26 -8.27 1.57 10.93
CA ALA A 26 -8.13 0.24 10.35
C ALA A 26 -9.37 -0.17 9.54
N LEU A 27 -9.86 0.74 8.67
CA LEU A 27 -11.04 0.47 7.84
C LEU A 27 -10.68 -0.49 6.72
N PRO A 28 -11.27 -1.72 6.70
CA PRO A 28 -11.08 -2.63 5.58
C PRO A 28 -11.62 -2.05 4.29
N ILE A 29 -10.84 -2.12 3.23
CA ILE A 29 -11.20 -1.63 1.90
C ILE A 29 -11.04 -2.71 0.85
N ALA A 30 -11.85 -2.61 -0.21
CA ALA A 30 -11.76 -3.48 -1.37
C ALA A 30 -12.10 -2.71 -2.63
N SER A 31 -11.36 -2.96 -3.70
CA SER A 31 -11.66 -2.47 -5.03
C SER A 31 -11.73 -3.65 -5.99
N ARG A 32 -12.87 -3.81 -6.64
CA ARG A 32 -13.05 -4.81 -7.70
C ARG A 32 -12.36 -4.36 -8.98
N LYS A 33 -12.33 -3.04 -9.25
CA LYS A 33 -11.66 -2.46 -10.41
C LYS A 33 -10.15 -2.72 -10.37
N LEU A 34 -9.53 -2.52 -9.21
CA LEU A 34 -8.10 -2.80 -9.03
C LEU A 34 -7.81 -4.26 -8.70
N GLY A 35 -8.84 -5.07 -8.37
CA GLY A 35 -8.64 -6.45 -7.89
C GLY A 35 -7.83 -6.50 -6.58
N ALA A 36 -8.03 -5.54 -5.69
CA ALA A 36 -7.25 -5.35 -4.48
C ALA A 36 -8.12 -5.31 -3.23
N VAL A 37 -7.55 -5.80 -2.14
CA VAL A 37 -8.09 -5.67 -0.78
C VAL A 37 -6.99 -5.10 0.12
N GLY A 38 -7.38 -4.35 1.13
CA GLY A 38 -6.44 -3.73 2.05
C GLY A 38 -7.13 -3.09 3.24
N GLU A 39 -6.44 -2.17 3.87
CA GLU A 39 -6.92 -1.45 5.05
C GLU A 39 -6.42 -0.01 4.98
N CYS A 40 -7.30 0.94 5.31
CA CYS A 40 -6.89 2.33 5.53
C CYS A 40 -6.56 2.53 7.01
N ASP A 41 -5.40 3.09 7.30
CA ASP A 41 -4.98 3.36 8.67
C ASP A 41 -6.00 4.24 9.40
N ILE A 42 -6.41 5.34 8.78
CA ILE A 42 -7.39 6.27 9.32
C ILE A 42 -8.25 6.81 8.17
N VAL A 43 -9.56 6.87 8.41
CA VAL A 43 -10.51 7.57 7.53
C VAL A 43 -11.30 8.55 8.39
N GLU A 44 -11.24 9.82 8.04
CA GLU A 44 -12.07 10.86 8.62
C GLU A 44 -13.29 11.10 7.74
N PHE A 45 -14.47 11.12 8.35
CA PHE A 45 -15.73 11.48 7.71
C PHE A 45 -16.17 12.82 8.24
N HIS A 46 -16.07 13.85 7.43
CA HIS A 46 -16.40 15.23 7.79
C HIS A 46 -17.83 15.55 7.38
N LYS A 47 -18.65 16.00 8.31
CA LYS A 47 -20.04 16.37 8.01
C LYS A 47 -20.09 17.52 7.01
N CYS A 48 -20.92 17.39 6.00
CA CYS A 48 -21.05 18.34 4.89
C CYS A 48 -22.48 18.35 4.34
N ASP A 49 -22.74 19.26 3.39
CA ASP A 49 -24.04 19.39 2.74
C ASP A 49 -24.17 18.47 1.52
N ASP A 50 -23.04 18.04 0.93
CA ASP A 50 -22.98 17.12 -0.20
C ASP A 50 -21.91 16.06 0.05
N GLY A 51 -22.30 14.77 0.01
CA GLY A 51 -21.41 13.67 0.31
C GLY A 51 -22.16 12.35 0.46
N VAL A 52 -21.60 11.43 1.25
CA VAL A 52 -22.13 10.08 1.41
C VAL A 52 -22.93 9.94 2.71
N SER A 53 -23.97 9.14 2.68
CA SER A 53 -24.74 8.76 3.87
C SER A 53 -24.05 7.60 4.59
N LEU A 54 -23.90 7.72 5.90
CA LEU A 54 -23.31 6.67 6.74
C LEU A 54 -24.39 6.01 7.60
N ARG A 55 -24.40 4.68 7.61
CA ARG A 55 -25.36 3.90 8.40
C ARG A 55 -25.24 4.24 9.91
N GLY A 56 -26.34 4.60 10.52
CA GLY A 56 -26.39 4.96 11.96
C GLY A 56 -26.00 6.40 12.25
N HIS A 57 -25.65 7.21 11.26
CA HIS A 57 -25.29 8.62 11.43
C HIS A 57 -26.19 9.53 10.59
N ARG A 58 -26.64 10.64 11.19
CA ARG A 58 -27.49 11.62 10.48
C ARG A 58 -26.62 12.63 9.72
N GLY A 59 -27.01 12.93 8.47
CA GLY A 59 -26.35 13.89 7.60
C GLY A 59 -25.49 13.22 6.54
N LEU A 60 -24.82 14.03 5.76
CA LEU A 60 -23.89 13.62 4.72
C LEU A 60 -22.46 13.90 5.15
N TYR A 61 -21.54 13.15 4.60
CA TYR A 61 -20.13 13.20 5.01
C TYR A 61 -19.22 13.15 3.79
N SER A 62 -18.22 14.01 3.75
CA SER A 62 -17.07 13.86 2.87
C SER A 62 -16.06 12.91 3.48
N ILE A 63 -15.35 12.17 2.64
CA ILE A 63 -14.39 11.14 3.06
C ILE A 63 -12.98 11.70 2.91
N TYR A 64 -12.15 11.57 3.95
CA TYR A 64 -10.78 12.03 3.97
C TYR A 64 -9.85 10.92 4.49
N PRO A 65 -9.16 10.18 3.59
CA PRO A 65 -8.23 9.12 3.98
C PRO A 65 -6.92 9.70 4.48
N ILE A 66 -6.34 9.04 5.50
CA ILE A 66 -5.06 9.43 6.08
C ILE A 66 -4.20 8.17 6.25
N GLU A 67 -3.07 8.15 5.55
CA GLU A 67 -2.03 7.15 5.72
C GLU A 67 -1.09 7.55 6.85
N TYR A 68 -0.80 6.66 7.77
CA TYR A 68 0.08 6.90 8.91
C TYR A 68 1.50 6.40 8.64
N LYS A 69 2.49 7.28 8.77
CA LYS A 69 3.91 6.93 8.67
C LYS A 69 4.65 7.27 9.97
N LYS A 70 5.42 6.34 10.46
CA LYS A 70 6.16 6.50 11.71
C LYS A 70 7.26 7.54 11.63
N GLY A 71 7.92 7.65 10.48
CA GLY A 71 9.14 8.45 10.28
C GLY A 71 8.91 9.94 10.08
N LYS A 72 9.97 10.59 9.59
CA LYS A 72 9.92 11.98 9.13
C LYS A 72 9.35 12.07 7.71
N PRO A 73 8.85 13.26 7.32
CA PRO A 73 8.43 13.51 5.96
C PRO A 73 9.53 13.12 4.98
N LYS A 74 9.17 12.23 4.06
CA LYS A 74 10.02 11.81 2.95
C LYS A 74 9.17 11.96 1.70
N VAL A 75 9.67 12.70 0.72
CA VAL A 75 9.01 12.75 -0.59
C VAL A 75 9.17 11.38 -1.25
N SER A 76 8.18 10.55 -1.07
CA SER A 76 8.14 9.18 -1.59
C SER A 76 6.90 9.04 -2.45
N GLU A 77 7.10 8.69 -3.72
CA GLU A 77 5.98 8.41 -4.63
C GLU A 77 5.21 7.17 -4.19
N GLU A 78 5.89 6.19 -3.57
CA GLU A 78 5.27 4.97 -3.07
C GLU A 78 4.21 5.26 -1.99
N ASP A 79 4.49 6.21 -1.08
CA ASP A 79 3.55 6.59 -0.03
C ASP A 79 2.32 7.29 -0.62
N LYS A 80 2.52 8.14 -1.64
CA LYS A 80 1.42 8.79 -2.37
C LYS A 80 0.57 7.77 -3.12
N LEU A 81 1.21 6.82 -3.81
CA LEU A 81 0.52 5.77 -4.54
C LEU A 81 -0.29 4.87 -3.59
N GLN A 82 0.24 4.54 -2.41
CA GLN A 82 -0.50 3.79 -1.39
C GLN A 82 -1.79 4.52 -1.00
N LEU A 83 -1.70 5.82 -0.67
CA LEU A 83 -2.86 6.64 -0.34
C LEU A 83 -3.85 6.73 -1.50
N VAL A 84 -3.37 6.87 -2.74
CA VAL A 84 -4.23 6.94 -3.93
C VAL A 84 -4.99 5.63 -4.16
N VAL A 85 -4.33 4.47 -4.00
CA VAL A 85 -4.99 3.16 -4.09
C VAL A 85 -6.07 3.00 -3.03
N GLN A 86 -5.79 3.41 -1.80
CA GLN A 86 -6.78 3.42 -0.71
C GLN A 86 -7.95 4.33 -1.05
N THR A 87 -7.67 5.52 -1.59
CA THR A 87 -8.69 6.48 -2.02
C THR A 87 -9.57 5.90 -3.12
N MET A 88 -9.00 5.30 -4.16
CA MET A 88 -9.75 4.67 -5.25
C MET A 88 -10.65 3.52 -4.75
N ALA A 89 -10.19 2.76 -3.77
CA ALA A 89 -11.02 1.72 -3.15
C ALA A 89 -12.19 2.33 -2.35
N LEU A 90 -11.96 3.39 -1.58
CA LEU A 90 -13.01 4.11 -0.86
C LEU A 90 -14.03 4.72 -1.82
N GLU A 91 -13.61 5.32 -2.91
CA GLU A 91 -14.49 5.87 -3.94
C GLU A 91 -15.41 4.80 -4.54
N GLU A 92 -14.87 3.61 -4.81
CA GLU A 92 -15.67 2.49 -5.30
C GLU A 92 -16.67 2.00 -4.25
N MET A 93 -16.23 1.86 -2.99
CA MET A 93 -17.08 1.38 -1.89
C MET A 93 -18.23 2.33 -1.55
N PHE A 94 -17.96 3.64 -1.60
CA PHE A 94 -18.93 4.67 -1.22
C PHE A 94 -19.60 5.36 -2.42
N SER A 95 -19.23 4.99 -3.65
CA SER A 95 -19.75 5.59 -4.90
C SER A 95 -19.62 7.12 -4.90
N THR A 96 -18.45 7.62 -4.55
CA THR A 96 -18.13 9.05 -4.45
C THR A 96 -16.81 9.39 -5.11
N GLN A 97 -16.46 10.66 -5.21
CA GLN A 97 -15.13 11.13 -5.61
C GLN A 97 -14.42 11.76 -4.40
N ILE A 98 -13.11 11.51 -4.31
CA ILE A 98 -12.26 12.02 -3.25
C ILE A 98 -11.06 12.70 -3.92
N GLU A 99 -10.95 14.02 -3.75
CA GLU A 99 -9.93 14.80 -4.45
C GLU A 99 -8.60 14.85 -3.72
N GLU A 100 -8.62 14.64 -2.40
CA GLU A 100 -7.43 14.72 -1.57
C GLU A 100 -7.48 13.78 -0.37
N GLY A 101 -6.32 13.50 0.18
CA GLY A 101 -6.10 12.82 1.45
C GLY A 101 -4.82 13.33 2.09
N ALA A 102 -4.35 12.69 3.13
CA ALA A 102 -3.11 13.11 3.79
C ALA A 102 -2.21 11.94 4.16
N ILE A 103 -0.92 12.21 4.24
CA ILE A 103 0.06 11.36 4.90
C ILE A 103 0.41 12.03 6.24
N TYR A 104 0.22 11.30 7.34
CA TYR A 104 0.56 11.77 8.68
C TYR A 104 1.89 11.16 9.14
N TYR A 105 2.86 12.03 9.43
CA TYR A 105 4.18 11.64 9.91
C TYR A 105 4.27 11.75 11.43
N GLY A 106 4.39 10.61 12.11
CA GLY A 106 4.34 10.53 13.58
C GLY A 106 5.49 11.23 14.31
N GLU A 107 6.69 11.27 13.74
CA GLU A 107 7.83 11.96 14.37
C GLU A 107 7.66 13.48 14.39
N THR A 108 7.16 14.04 13.31
CA THR A 108 6.97 15.50 13.18
C THR A 108 5.58 15.95 13.58
N ARG A 109 4.63 15.00 13.76
CA ARG A 109 3.21 15.26 14.01
C ARG A 109 2.57 16.19 12.96
N ARG A 110 3.01 16.06 11.69
CA ARG A 110 2.52 16.88 10.58
C ARG A 110 1.74 16.02 9.59
N ARG A 111 0.72 16.65 9.01
CA ARG A 111 -0.01 16.11 7.85
C ARG A 111 0.54 16.76 6.59
N GLU A 112 0.81 15.95 5.59
CA GLU A 112 1.11 16.39 4.24
C GLU A 112 -0.09 16.04 3.37
N VAL A 113 -0.75 17.06 2.82
CA VAL A 113 -1.90 16.89 1.93
C VAL A 113 -1.42 16.37 0.59
N VAL A 114 -2.09 15.38 0.07
CA VAL A 114 -1.82 14.77 -1.23
C VAL A 114 -3.07 14.93 -2.10
N GLN A 115 -2.93 15.62 -3.23
CA GLN A 115 -3.97 15.71 -4.24
C GLN A 115 -4.02 14.41 -5.03
N VAL A 116 -5.20 13.83 -5.16
CA VAL A 116 -5.43 12.56 -5.87
C VAL A 116 -5.63 12.88 -7.36
N SER A 117 -4.52 13.20 -8.03
CA SER A 117 -4.54 13.59 -9.44
C SER A 117 -4.82 12.40 -10.37
N GLN A 118 -5.23 12.70 -11.60
CA GLN A 118 -5.50 11.68 -12.61
C GLN A 118 -4.23 10.89 -12.95
N GLU A 119 -3.07 11.56 -12.98
CA GLU A 119 -1.78 10.90 -13.26
C GLU A 119 -1.45 9.84 -12.21
N LEU A 120 -1.69 10.13 -10.92
CA LEU A 120 -1.47 9.16 -9.85
C LEU A 120 -2.46 8.00 -9.91
N ARG A 121 -3.70 8.26 -10.31
CA ARG A 121 -4.72 7.21 -10.53
C ARG A 121 -4.33 6.28 -11.67
N ASP A 122 -3.90 6.86 -12.80
CA ASP A 122 -3.47 6.09 -13.97
C ASP A 122 -2.22 5.26 -13.65
N MET A 123 -1.27 5.83 -12.91
CA MET A 123 -0.09 5.13 -12.43
C MET A 123 -0.45 3.95 -11.52
N ALA A 124 -1.33 4.17 -10.55
CA ALA A 124 -1.81 3.11 -9.67
C ALA A 124 -2.52 2.00 -10.45
N THR A 125 -3.41 2.35 -11.37
CA THR A 125 -4.13 1.38 -12.21
C THR A 125 -3.16 0.52 -13.02
N LYS A 126 -2.20 1.16 -13.71
CA LYS A 126 -1.20 0.46 -14.51
C LYS A 126 -0.33 -0.48 -13.68
N MET A 127 0.06 -0.07 -12.46
CA MET A 127 0.81 -0.94 -11.54
C MET A 127 0.01 -2.20 -11.17
N PHE A 128 -1.27 -2.07 -10.86
CA PHE A 128 -2.11 -3.22 -10.54
C PHE A 128 -2.34 -4.14 -11.73
N GLU A 129 -2.52 -3.59 -12.94
CA GLU A 129 -2.61 -4.36 -14.17
C GLU A 129 -1.33 -5.19 -14.40
N GLU A 130 -0.16 -4.58 -14.23
CA GLU A 130 1.14 -5.26 -14.35
C GLU A 130 1.32 -6.35 -13.29
N MET A 131 0.97 -6.05 -12.02
CA MET A 131 1.03 -7.03 -10.93
C MET A 131 0.12 -8.24 -11.21
N HIS A 132 -1.10 -8.02 -11.68
CA HIS A 132 -2.03 -9.09 -12.03
C HIS A 132 -1.55 -9.91 -13.23
N ASP A 133 -0.93 -9.27 -14.22
CA ASP A 133 -0.33 -9.98 -15.37
C ASP A 133 0.84 -10.86 -14.92
N TYR A 134 1.73 -10.37 -14.08
CA TYR A 134 2.80 -11.17 -13.49
C TYR A 134 2.25 -12.36 -12.70
N PHE A 135 1.23 -12.13 -11.89
CA PHE A 135 0.59 -13.20 -11.11
C PHE A 135 -0.01 -14.28 -12.02
N LYS A 136 -0.78 -13.89 -13.04
CA LYS A 136 -1.40 -14.82 -14.00
C LYS A 136 -0.35 -15.66 -14.74
N ARG A 137 0.79 -15.06 -15.07
CA ARG A 137 1.88 -15.72 -15.79
C ARG A 137 2.80 -16.53 -14.87
N GLY A 138 2.61 -16.50 -13.56
CA GLY A 138 3.53 -17.09 -12.58
C GLY A 138 4.94 -16.50 -12.68
N TYR A 139 5.06 -15.24 -13.10
CA TYR A 139 6.34 -14.59 -13.33
C TYR A 139 6.76 -13.76 -12.13
N THR A 140 7.97 -13.99 -11.64
CA THR A 140 8.60 -13.16 -10.61
C THR A 140 9.69 -12.30 -11.27
N PRO A 141 9.57 -10.96 -11.23
CA PRO A 141 10.56 -10.07 -11.82
C PRO A 141 11.93 -10.25 -11.17
N LYS A 142 12.98 -10.25 -12.01
CA LYS A 142 14.36 -10.25 -11.51
C LYS A 142 14.69 -8.90 -10.88
N VAL A 143 15.12 -8.92 -9.64
CA VAL A 143 15.50 -7.72 -8.89
C VAL A 143 17.00 -7.64 -8.68
N LYS A 144 17.55 -6.43 -8.72
CA LYS A 144 18.94 -6.20 -8.32
C LYS A 144 19.03 -6.13 -6.81
N GLN A 145 19.95 -6.90 -6.22
CA GLN A 145 20.22 -6.80 -4.78
C GLN A 145 20.71 -5.38 -4.43
N SER A 146 20.07 -4.78 -3.44
CA SER A 146 20.41 -3.45 -2.91
C SER A 146 20.55 -3.47 -1.39
N LYS A 147 21.00 -2.36 -0.82
CA LYS A 147 21.06 -2.20 0.65
C LYS A 147 19.67 -2.31 1.29
N SER A 148 18.62 -1.89 0.59
CA SER A 148 17.24 -1.96 1.05
C SER A 148 16.73 -3.40 1.23
N CYS A 149 17.34 -4.38 0.54
CA CYS A 149 16.99 -5.79 0.71
C CYS A 149 17.25 -6.31 2.14
N ASN A 150 18.14 -5.69 2.89
CA ASN A 150 18.46 -6.13 4.27
C ASN A 150 17.28 -5.89 5.22
N SER A 151 16.49 -4.86 4.98
CA SER A 151 15.29 -4.48 5.76
C SER A 151 13.98 -4.82 5.07
N CYS A 152 14.03 -5.52 3.94
CA CYS A 152 12.84 -5.90 3.18
C CYS A 152 12.17 -7.13 3.79
N SER A 153 10.88 -7.04 4.08
CA SER A 153 10.09 -8.16 4.60
C SER A 153 9.96 -9.34 3.61
N LEU A 154 10.14 -9.07 2.32
CA LEU A 154 10.04 -10.07 1.26
C LEU A 154 11.38 -10.73 0.89
N LYS A 155 12.49 -10.42 1.56
CA LYS A 155 13.83 -10.89 1.17
C LYS A 155 13.95 -12.41 1.13
N ASP A 156 13.25 -13.10 2.04
CA ASP A 156 13.32 -14.56 2.18
C ASP A 156 12.40 -15.29 1.17
N ILE A 157 11.48 -14.56 0.51
CA ILE A 157 10.65 -15.05 -0.59
C ILE A 157 11.26 -14.65 -1.92
N CYS A 158 11.68 -13.38 -2.04
CA CYS A 158 12.26 -12.80 -3.26
C CYS A 158 13.65 -13.39 -3.59
N LEU A 159 14.41 -13.80 -2.57
CA LEU A 159 15.75 -14.39 -2.69
C LEU A 159 16.69 -13.63 -3.64
N PRO A 160 16.89 -12.31 -3.47
CA PRO A 160 17.58 -11.47 -4.46
C PRO A 160 19.04 -11.89 -4.71
N ARG A 161 19.65 -12.66 -3.80
CA ARG A 161 21.00 -13.21 -3.96
C ARG A 161 21.07 -14.28 -5.04
N LEU A 162 20.00 -15.05 -5.24
CA LEU A 162 19.94 -16.11 -6.24
C LEU A 162 19.93 -15.58 -7.68
N ASN A 163 19.51 -14.33 -7.88
CA ASN A 163 19.55 -13.69 -9.19
C ASN A 163 20.98 -13.50 -9.74
N LYS A 164 22.01 -13.66 -8.92
CA LYS A 164 23.42 -13.66 -9.31
C LYS A 164 23.97 -15.08 -9.53
N ALA A 165 23.25 -16.10 -9.09
CA ALA A 165 23.65 -17.49 -9.33
C ALA A 165 23.51 -17.80 -10.83
N GLY A 166 24.45 -18.56 -11.36
CA GLY A 166 24.37 -19.08 -12.72
C GLY A 166 23.10 -19.93 -12.91
N SER A 167 22.66 -20.10 -14.15
CA SER A 167 21.49 -20.95 -14.42
C SER A 167 21.76 -22.38 -13.94
N VAL A 168 20.68 -23.08 -13.53
CA VAL A 168 20.75 -24.50 -13.16
C VAL A 168 21.33 -25.32 -14.31
N GLU A 169 21.03 -24.98 -15.55
CA GLU A 169 21.59 -25.60 -16.77
C GLU A 169 23.11 -25.47 -16.80
N ASN A 170 23.65 -24.26 -16.56
CA ASN A 170 25.10 -24.04 -16.51
C ASN A 170 25.76 -24.83 -15.37
N TYR A 171 25.10 -24.94 -14.23
CA TYR A 171 25.60 -25.74 -13.12
C TYR A 171 25.62 -27.23 -13.46
N ILE A 172 24.55 -27.75 -14.05
CA ILE A 172 24.46 -29.14 -14.52
C ILE A 172 25.52 -29.41 -15.61
N CYS A 173 25.65 -28.52 -16.61
CA CYS A 173 26.68 -28.65 -17.62
C CYS A 173 28.09 -28.74 -17.01
N LEU A 174 28.40 -27.89 -16.05
CA LEU A 174 29.69 -27.92 -15.36
C LEU A 174 29.94 -29.24 -14.61
N LEU A 175 28.91 -29.82 -13.98
CA LEU A 175 29.02 -31.12 -13.29
C LEU A 175 29.31 -32.28 -14.25
N TYR A 176 28.70 -32.27 -15.45
CA TYR A 176 28.87 -33.36 -16.45
C TYR A 176 30.07 -33.17 -17.39
N THR A 177 30.59 -31.94 -17.50
CA THR A 177 31.74 -31.63 -18.35
C THR A 177 33.06 -31.48 -17.57
N SER A 178 33.03 -31.50 -16.26
CA SER A 178 34.24 -31.49 -15.43
C SER A 178 34.97 -32.82 -15.59
N PRO A 179 36.30 -32.82 -15.81
CA PRO A 179 37.10 -34.04 -15.81
C PRO A 179 36.87 -34.83 -14.54
N SER A 180 36.77 -36.15 -14.68
CA SER A 180 36.67 -37.04 -13.51
C SER A 180 37.94 -36.94 -12.70
N PRO A 181 37.84 -36.88 -11.32
CA PRO A 181 39.02 -36.87 -10.48
C PRO A 181 39.88 -38.15 -10.59
N ARG A 182 39.59 -39.06 -11.49
CA ARG A 182 40.24 -40.35 -11.66
C ARG A 182 41.01 -40.48 -12.98
N ASP A 183 41.13 -39.41 -13.78
CA ASP A 183 41.97 -39.40 -15.00
C ASP A 183 43.35 -38.79 -14.71
#